data_634e52ee788b489ae290c6c22acc98de
#
_entry.id   634e52ee788b489ae290c6c22acc98de
#
_cell.length_a   1.000
_cell.length_b   1.000
_cell.length_c   1.000
_cell.angle_alpha   90.00
_cell.angle_beta   90.00
_cell.angle_gamma   90.00
#
_symmetry.space_group_name_H-M   'P 1'
#
loop_
_entity.id
_entity.type
_entity.pdbx_description
1 polymer ?
#
loop_
_entity_poly.entity_id
_entity_poly.type
_entity_poly.pdbx_seq_one_letter_code
_entity_poly.pdbx_strand_id
1 'polypeptide(L)'
;MNKVIISGNLTKDMEVNVTKKDVLVGKFTVAVQIGYGDNSKTQFYPVVLFGNRVESLQKYLLKGAKVLIDGQIDYNSIQNDDGEWKNYFQVIVNDLEILKFVEIEEDNNKNKNKKYKNYKK
;
A
#
# COMPACT_ATOMS: atom_id res chain seq x y z
N MET A 1 14.35 16.03 -9.01
CA MET A 1 13.76 14.71 -9.23
C MET A 1 13.29 14.13 -7.91
N ASN A 2 12.10 13.61 -7.89
CA ASN A 2 11.54 13.04 -6.67
C ASN A 2 11.03 11.62 -7.01
N LYS A 3 11.80 10.63 -6.64
CA LYS A 3 11.49 9.26 -7.00
C LYS A 3 11.89 8.33 -5.88
N VAL A 4 11.00 7.40 -5.56
CA VAL A 4 11.26 6.39 -4.56
C VAL A 4 10.76 5.05 -5.08
N ILE A 5 11.53 4.01 -4.81
CA ILE A 5 11.14 2.65 -5.15
C ILE A 5 11.29 1.82 -3.89
N ILE A 6 10.20 1.19 -3.48
CA ILE A 6 10.22 0.35 -2.29
C ILE A 6 9.50 -0.96 -2.57
N SER A 7 9.89 -1.99 -1.85
CA SER A 7 9.17 -3.25 -1.88
C SER A 7 8.99 -3.73 -0.46
N GLY A 8 7.86 -4.36 -0.22
CA GLY A 8 7.54 -4.85 1.11
C GLY A 8 6.14 -5.37 1.17
N ASN A 9 5.68 -5.63 2.38
CA ASN A 9 4.38 -6.25 2.60
C ASN A 9 3.41 -5.29 3.23
N LEU A 10 2.15 -5.37 2.81
CA LEU A 10 1.11 -4.58 3.44
C LEU A 10 0.89 -5.05 4.88
N THR A 11 0.75 -4.09 5.79
CA THR A 11 0.51 -4.41 7.20
C THR A 11 -0.97 -4.58 7.50
N LYS A 12 -1.83 -4.01 6.66
CA LYS A 12 -3.28 -4.10 6.77
C LYS A 12 -3.87 -4.02 5.37
N ASP A 13 -5.14 -4.37 5.26
CA ASP A 13 -5.85 -4.17 4.01
C ASP A 13 -5.88 -2.68 3.66
N MET A 14 -5.86 -2.38 2.37
CA MET A 14 -5.94 -0.99 1.93
C MET A 14 -7.28 -0.38 2.34
N GLU A 15 -7.22 0.81 2.93
CA GLU A 15 -8.41 1.56 3.26
C GLU A 15 -8.80 2.45 2.09
N VAL A 16 -10.07 2.41 1.72
CA VAL A 16 -10.54 3.16 0.57
C VAL A 16 -11.50 4.24 1.01
N ASN A 17 -11.26 5.44 0.53
CA ASN A 17 -12.12 6.58 0.78
C ASN A 17 -12.37 7.32 -0.52
N VAL A 18 -13.43 8.13 -0.53
CA VAL A 18 -13.77 8.96 -1.68
C VAL A 18 -13.64 10.42 -1.24
N THR A 19 -12.94 11.20 -2.04
CA THR A 19 -12.79 12.63 -1.73
C THR A 19 -14.05 13.37 -2.10
N LYS A 20 -14.11 14.65 -1.72
CA LYS A 20 -15.25 15.51 -2.05
C LYS A 20 -15.43 15.67 -3.55
N LYS A 21 -14.38 15.44 -4.31
CA LYS A 21 -14.43 15.55 -5.78
C LYS A 21 -14.66 14.19 -6.44
N ASP A 22 -15.10 13.21 -5.67
CA ASP A 22 -15.38 11.85 -6.16
C ASP A 22 -14.14 11.11 -6.68
N VAL A 23 -12.99 11.43 -6.13
CA VAL A 23 -11.78 10.71 -6.46
C VAL A 23 -11.55 9.62 -5.42
N LEU A 24 -11.32 8.41 -5.88
CA LEU A 24 -11.00 7.30 -4.98
C LEU A 24 -9.57 7.45 -4.46
N VAL A 25 -9.42 7.21 -3.16
CA VAL A 25 -8.12 7.26 -2.51
C VAL A 25 -7.94 5.99 -1.71
N GLY A 26 -6.85 5.27 -1.97
CA GLY A 26 -6.49 4.08 -1.20
C GLY A 26 -5.27 4.37 -0.36
N LYS A 27 -5.33 4.01 0.91
CA LYS A 27 -4.21 4.20 1.82
C LYS A 27 -3.81 2.89 2.46
N PHE A 28 -2.53 2.64 2.50
CA PHE A 28 -2.00 1.45 3.17
C PHE A 28 -0.58 1.71 3.62
N THR A 29 -0.09 0.83 4.47
CA THR A 29 1.27 0.93 4.98
C THR A 29 2.05 -0.28 4.53
N VAL A 30 3.26 -0.04 4.03
CA VAL A 30 4.15 -1.08 3.55
C VAL A 30 5.29 -1.25 4.53
N ALA A 31 5.48 -2.47 5.00
CA ALA A 31 6.59 -2.83 5.86
C ALA A 31 7.76 -3.25 5.00
N VAL A 32 8.83 -2.47 5.07
CA VAL A 32 10.04 -2.70 4.29
C VAL A 32 11.12 -3.20 5.22
N GLN A 33 11.66 -4.36 4.91
CA GLN A 33 12.74 -4.94 5.71
C GLN A 33 14.08 -4.49 5.16
N ILE A 34 14.92 -3.96 6.05
CA ILE A 34 16.24 -3.46 5.67
C ILE A 34 17.29 -4.24 6.42
N GLY A 35 18.29 -4.75 5.70
CA GLY A 35 19.37 -5.50 6.31
C GLY A 35 19.07 -6.97 6.43
N TYR A 36 19.98 -7.69 7.08
CA TYR A 36 19.90 -9.14 7.23
C TYR A 36 20.24 -9.55 8.65
N GLY A 37 19.68 -10.68 9.04
CA GLY A 37 20.01 -11.30 10.31
C GLY A 37 19.72 -10.40 11.48
N ASP A 38 20.61 -10.39 12.45
CA ASP A 38 20.42 -9.63 13.69
C ASP A 38 20.44 -8.13 13.50
N ASN A 39 20.96 -7.66 12.38
CA ASN A 39 21.02 -6.23 12.09
C ASN A 39 19.86 -5.76 11.24
N SER A 40 18.90 -6.63 10.95
CA SER A 40 17.77 -6.23 10.16
C SER A 40 16.81 -5.37 10.98
N LYS A 41 16.10 -4.49 10.28
CA LYS A 41 15.05 -3.68 10.90
C LYS A 41 13.93 -3.50 9.90
N THR A 42 12.76 -3.18 10.40
CA THR A 42 11.59 -2.96 9.57
C THR A 42 11.22 -1.49 9.62
N GLN A 43 10.99 -0.92 8.46
CA GLN A 43 10.51 0.45 8.36
C GLN A 43 9.12 0.42 7.75
N PHE A 44 8.27 1.32 8.20
CA PHE A 44 6.88 1.36 7.77
C PHE A 44 6.65 2.65 6.98
N TYR A 45 6.21 2.49 5.74
CA TYR A 45 5.99 3.63 4.86
C TYR A 45 4.51 3.77 4.55
N PRO A 46 3.91 4.92 4.87
CA PRO A 46 2.54 5.18 4.45
C PRO A 46 2.50 5.43 2.95
N VAL A 47 1.55 4.79 2.28
CA VAL A 47 1.44 4.83 0.83
C VAL A 47 0.02 5.24 0.45
N VAL A 48 -0.08 6.04 -0.59
CA VAL A 48 -1.36 6.54 -1.08
C VAL A 48 -1.47 6.25 -2.57
N LEU A 49 -2.64 5.72 -2.95
CA LEU A 49 -2.97 5.40 -4.33
C LEU A 49 -4.22 6.19 -4.71
N PHE A 50 -4.21 6.84 -5.87
CA PHE A 50 -5.33 7.65 -6.32
C PHE A 50 -5.95 7.09 -7.59
N GLY A 51 -7.25 7.31 -7.71
CA GLY A 51 -7.94 7.11 -8.99
C GLY A 51 -8.51 5.72 -9.16
N ASN A 52 -8.75 5.38 -10.43
CA ASN A 52 -9.45 4.14 -10.75
C ASN A 52 -8.71 2.88 -10.36
N ARG A 53 -7.41 2.96 -10.22
CA ARG A 53 -6.62 1.81 -9.79
C ARG A 53 -6.97 1.37 -8.39
N VAL A 54 -7.49 2.29 -7.57
CA VAL A 54 -7.91 1.93 -6.21
C VAL A 54 -8.98 0.85 -6.28
N GLU A 55 -9.96 1.05 -7.14
CA GLU A 55 -11.05 0.09 -7.27
C GLU A 55 -10.57 -1.26 -7.81
N SER A 56 -9.75 -1.23 -8.85
CA SER A 56 -9.30 -2.48 -9.47
C SER A 56 -8.31 -3.24 -8.61
N LEU A 57 -7.58 -2.56 -7.73
CA LEU A 57 -6.58 -3.22 -6.91
C LEU A 57 -7.06 -3.51 -5.48
N GLN A 58 -8.21 -3.00 -5.10
CA GLN A 58 -8.70 -3.13 -3.73
C GLN A 58 -8.74 -4.58 -3.26
N LYS A 59 -9.19 -5.48 -4.09
CA LYS A 59 -9.33 -6.88 -3.70
C LYS A 59 -8.00 -7.61 -3.59
N TYR A 60 -6.93 -7.02 -4.08
CA TYR A 60 -5.60 -7.63 -4.02
C TYR A 60 -4.69 -6.99 -2.98
N LEU A 61 -4.93 -5.73 -2.64
CA LEU A 61 -4.08 -5.02 -1.68
C LEU A 61 -4.57 -5.29 -0.26
N LEU A 62 -4.29 -6.51 0.17
CA LEU A 62 -4.70 -7.02 1.46
C LEU A 62 -3.50 -7.21 2.36
N LYS A 63 -3.74 -7.31 3.65
CA LYS A 63 -2.71 -7.56 4.63
C LYS A 63 -1.84 -8.73 4.21
N GLY A 64 -0.53 -8.53 4.16
CA GLY A 64 0.41 -9.57 3.81
C GLY A 64 0.80 -9.62 2.35
N ALA A 65 0.08 -8.94 1.48
CA ALA A 65 0.45 -8.89 0.07
C ALA A 65 1.80 -8.22 -0.08
N LYS A 66 2.62 -8.73 -0.99
CA LYS A 66 3.93 -8.14 -1.25
C LYS A 66 3.85 -7.30 -2.51
N VAL A 67 4.34 -6.08 -2.43
CA VAL A 67 4.24 -5.13 -3.53
C VAL A 67 5.57 -4.47 -3.82
N LEU A 68 5.70 -4.03 -5.06
CA LEU A 68 6.80 -3.17 -5.50
C LEU A 68 6.17 -1.85 -5.92
N ILE A 69 6.62 -0.76 -5.33
CA ILE A 69 6.03 0.54 -5.56
C ILE A 69 7.07 1.48 -6.14
N ASP A 70 6.70 2.11 -7.25
CA ASP A 70 7.43 3.20 -7.86
C ASP A 70 6.59 4.44 -7.60
N GLY A 71 7.14 5.40 -6.89
CA GLY A 71 6.37 6.57 -6.54
C GLY A 71 7.23 7.77 -6.26
N GLN A 72 6.62 8.73 -5.60
CA GLN A 72 7.32 9.94 -5.19
C GLN A 72 7.00 10.22 -3.74
N ILE A 73 7.93 10.88 -3.08
CA ILE A 73 7.75 11.24 -1.69
C ILE A 73 6.96 12.54 -1.60
N ASP A 74 5.94 12.52 -0.78
CA ASP A 74 5.16 13.70 -0.45
C ASP A 74 5.43 14.02 1.01
N TYR A 75 6.13 15.12 1.24
CA TYR A 75 6.54 15.50 2.57
C TYR A 75 6.00 16.90 2.87
N ASN A 76 5.13 17.00 3.85
CA ASN A 76 4.46 18.25 4.18
C ASN A 76 4.56 18.57 5.65
N SER A 77 4.55 19.86 5.95
CA SER A 77 4.48 20.36 7.32
C SER A 77 3.16 21.07 7.49
N ILE A 78 2.43 20.70 8.54
CA ILE A 78 1.16 21.32 8.85
C ILE A 78 1.20 21.84 10.27
N GLN A 79 0.69 23.06 10.47
CA GLN A 79 0.59 23.62 11.80
C GLN A 79 -0.77 23.24 12.40
N ASN A 80 -0.73 22.67 13.61
CA ASN A 80 -1.97 22.28 14.25
C ASN A 80 -2.57 23.47 15.01
N ASP A 81 -3.71 23.23 15.69
CA ASP A 81 -4.42 24.30 16.38
C ASP A 81 -3.64 24.89 17.53
N ASP A 82 -2.71 24.13 18.10
CA ASP A 82 -1.88 24.60 19.20
C ASP A 82 -0.67 25.38 18.72
N GLY A 83 -0.53 25.57 17.42
CA GLY A 83 0.59 26.29 16.86
C GLY A 83 1.82 25.42 16.64
N GLU A 84 1.72 24.12 16.92
CA GLU A 84 2.83 23.21 16.71
C GLU A 84 2.88 22.72 15.28
N TRP A 85 4.09 22.56 14.76
CA TRP A 85 4.27 22.04 13.41
C TRP A 85 4.41 20.53 13.44
N LYS A 86 3.69 19.87 12.55
CA LYS A 86 3.81 18.42 12.38
C LYS A 86 4.20 18.13 10.95
N ASN A 87 5.08 17.15 10.81
CA ASN A 87 5.55 16.73 9.49
C ASN A 87 4.84 15.46 9.08
N TYR A 88 4.39 15.43 7.83
CA TYR A 88 3.76 14.25 7.26
C TYR A 88 4.61 13.74 6.13
N PHE A 89 4.68 12.44 6.03
CA PHE A 89 5.43 11.77 5.01
C PHE A 89 4.58 10.67 4.43
N GLN A 90 4.48 10.62 3.12
CA GLN A 90 3.81 9.50 2.46
C GLN A 90 4.40 9.30 1.09
N VAL A 91 4.17 8.13 0.53
CA VAL A 91 4.60 7.78 -0.81
C VAL A 91 3.36 7.80 -1.70
N ILE A 92 3.40 8.61 -2.76
CA ILE A 92 2.33 8.65 -3.74
C ILE A 92 2.71 7.70 -4.86
N VAL A 93 1.82 6.75 -5.15
CA VAL A 93 2.10 5.71 -6.13
C VAL A 93 2.01 6.23 -7.55
N ASN A 94 3.07 6.03 -8.33
CA ASN A 94 3.02 6.23 -9.76
C ASN A 94 2.72 4.90 -10.44
N ASP A 95 3.37 3.84 -9.98
CA ASP A 95 3.16 2.51 -10.52
C ASP A 95 3.30 1.48 -9.41
N LEU A 96 2.62 0.37 -9.55
CA LEU A 96 2.61 -0.64 -8.51
C LEU A 96 2.51 -2.03 -9.13
N GLU A 97 3.33 -2.94 -8.63
CA GLU A 97 3.24 -4.34 -9.03
C GLU A 97 3.04 -5.20 -7.79
N ILE A 98 2.18 -6.18 -7.93
CA ILE A 98 1.96 -7.12 -6.84
C ILE A 98 2.89 -8.30 -7.07
N LEU A 99 3.84 -8.47 -6.15
CA LEU A 99 4.83 -9.53 -6.26
C LEU A 99 4.34 -10.84 -5.67
N LYS A 100 3.46 -10.75 -4.69
CA LYS A 100 2.89 -11.94 -4.07
C LYS A 100 1.48 -11.63 -3.62
N PHE A 101 0.54 -12.41 -4.11
CA PHE A 101 -0.86 -12.26 -3.75
C PHE A 101 -1.16 -13.00 -2.45
N VAL A 102 -2.12 -12.47 -1.71
CA VAL A 102 -2.56 -13.10 -0.48
C VAL A 102 -3.64 -14.13 -0.81
N GLU A 103 -3.54 -15.27 -0.16
CA GLU A 103 -4.53 -16.30 -0.30
C GLU A 103 -5.78 -15.88 0.46
N ILE A 104 -6.89 -15.78 -0.25
CA ILE A 104 -8.12 -15.34 0.36
C ILE A 104 -8.85 -16.52 0.96
N GLU A 105 -9.06 -16.50 2.28
CA GLU A 105 -9.85 -17.49 2.95
C GLU A 105 -11.32 -17.22 2.70
N GLU A 106 -12.04 -18.24 2.30
CA GLU A 106 -13.47 -18.12 2.09
C GLU A 106 -14.19 -19.23 2.82
N ASP A 107 -15.43 -18.95 3.19
CA ASP A 107 -16.26 -19.95 3.85
C ASP A 107 -16.41 -21.18 2.98
N ASN A 108 -16.50 -20.98 1.71
CA ASN A 108 -16.64 -22.07 0.76
C ASN A 108 -15.29 -22.32 0.09
N ASN A 109 -14.63 -23.36 0.56
CA ASN A 109 -13.30 -23.68 0.05
C ASN A 109 -13.28 -24.13 -1.39
N LYS A 110 -14.43 -24.42 -1.94
CA LYS A 110 -14.48 -24.97 -3.29
C LYS A 110 -13.90 -24.06 -4.36
N ASN A 111 -13.93 -22.79 -4.12
CA ASN A 111 -13.53 -21.82 -5.13
C ASN A 111 -12.14 -21.24 -4.91
N LYS A 112 -11.47 -21.63 -3.88
CA LYS A 112 -10.16 -21.06 -3.56
C LYS A 112 -9.17 -21.17 -4.70
N ASN A 113 -9.04 -22.36 -5.23
CA ASN A 113 -8.03 -22.60 -6.27
C ASN A 113 -8.32 -21.78 -7.52
N LYS A 114 -9.57 -21.62 -7.82
CA LYS A 114 -9.95 -20.87 -9.01
C LYS A 114 -9.55 -19.41 -8.91
N LYS A 115 -9.74 -18.84 -7.74
CA LYS A 115 -9.38 -17.45 -7.53
C LYS A 115 -7.88 -17.22 -7.65
N TYR A 116 -7.12 -18.10 -7.05
CA TYR A 116 -5.67 -17.94 -7.07
C TYR A 116 -5.11 -18.07 -8.47
N LYS A 117 -5.70 -18.93 -9.25
CA LYS A 117 -5.26 -19.07 -10.63
C LYS A 117 -5.46 -17.79 -11.41
N ASN A 118 -6.53 -17.12 -11.13
CA ASN A 118 -6.80 -15.85 -11.82
C ASN A 118 -5.78 -14.78 -11.46
N TYR A 119 -5.31 -14.81 -10.23
CA TYR A 119 -4.36 -13.81 -9.78
C TYR A 119 -2.98 -13.97 -10.37
N LYS A 120 -2.66 -15.13 -10.82
CA LYS A 120 -1.32 -15.42 -11.30
C LYS A 120 -1.03 -14.96 -12.70
N LYS A 121 -1.94 -14.36 -13.31
CA LYS A 121 -1.75 -13.90 -14.68
C LYS A 121 -0.93 -12.65 -14.81
#